data_b28d5c8d6e90a48e6ff34a51245fda89
#
_entry.id   b28d5c8d6e90a48e6ff34a51245fda89
#
_cell.length_a   1.000
_cell.length_b   1.000
_cell.length_c   1.000
_cell.angle_alpha   90.00
_cell.angle_beta   90.00
_cell.angle_gamma   90.00
#
_symmetry.space_group_name_H-M   'P 1'
#
loop_
_entity.id
_entity.type
_entity.pdbx_description
1 polymer ?
#
loop_
_entity_poly.entity_id
_entity_poly.type
_entity_poly.pdbx_seq_one_letter_code
_entity_poly.pdbx_strand_id
1 'polypeptide(L)'
;MRSRAVSTNPSVGDVTSAVLAIGRSDFPNVLIDTLRRQADVGHCMVFSLSRGGAAHCLLDAGNIPIGGDLGAAYAGQFHESDPNRDALFEGEGGAPIMLPAFAPRMYGARYRKIFFQDSGIVDKCAAAIWTGDTCFYVNFYRIAAQGRFSAAQRERLEAIAPAIAASVARHFQEKATSDQSLAALFATRPPLSALTPREQEVCRRILAGFSSEAISQGLGISLHSTLTYRKRAYERLGISSQSELFAIVLRLLTCSLN
;
A
#
# COMPACT_ATOMS: atom_id res chain seq x y z
N MET A 1 42.39 -27.40 10.59
CA MET A 1 40.95 -27.38 10.43
C MET A 1 40.55 -26.04 9.75
N ARG A 2 40.25 -26.03 8.48
CA ARG A 2 39.80 -24.82 7.77
C ARG A 2 38.30 -24.69 7.94
N SER A 3 37.87 -23.66 8.64
CA SER A 3 36.45 -23.28 8.75
C SER A 3 35.90 -22.99 7.35
N ARG A 4 34.97 -23.80 6.90
CA ARG A 4 34.19 -23.54 5.69
C ARG A 4 33.31 -22.32 5.98
N ALA A 5 33.59 -21.20 5.28
CA ALA A 5 32.62 -20.10 5.22
C ALA A 5 31.32 -20.64 4.68
N VAL A 6 30.26 -20.59 5.48
CA VAL A 6 28.90 -20.87 5.06
C VAL A 6 28.52 -19.74 4.11
N SER A 7 28.42 -20.05 2.84
CA SER A 7 27.82 -19.16 1.85
C SER A 7 26.38 -18.91 2.30
N THR A 8 26.13 -17.75 2.87
CA THR A 8 24.77 -17.29 3.17
C THR A 8 24.10 -16.93 1.85
N ASN A 9 23.45 -17.90 1.21
CA ASN A 9 22.36 -17.59 0.32
C ASN A 9 21.45 -16.60 1.06
N PRO A 10 20.93 -15.54 0.39
CA PRO A 10 19.95 -14.65 1.00
C PRO A 10 18.78 -15.53 1.47
N SER A 11 18.73 -15.74 2.78
CA SER A 11 17.82 -16.74 3.33
C SER A 11 16.40 -16.17 3.35
N VAL A 12 15.43 -17.05 3.20
CA VAL A 12 13.99 -16.78 3.42
C VAL A 12 13.74 -16.01 4.74
N GLY A 13 14.63 -16.12 5.73
CA GLY A 13 14.62 -15.34 6.97
C GLY A 13 14.69 -13.83 6.78
N ASP A 14 15.20 -13.36 5.66
CA ASP A 14 15.38 -11.92 5.41
C ASP A 14 14.08 -11.16 5.10
N VAL A 15 13.00 -11.84 4.70
CA VAL A 15 11.68 -11.24 4.49
C VAL A 15 10.68 -11.55 5.62
N THR A 16 11.10 -12.32 6.61
CA THR A 16 10.24 -12.75 7.73
C THR A 16 9.59 -11.56 8.45
N SER A 17 10.33 -10.47 8.66
CA SER A 17 9.80 -9.28 9.31
C SER A 17 8.64 -8.68 8.52
N ALA A 18 8.72 -8.61 7.19
CA ALA A 18 7.64 -8.11 6.33
C ALA A 18 6.42 -9.06 6.37
N VAL A 19 6.65 -10.37 6.37
CA VAL A 19 5.57 -11.36 6.49
C VAL A 19 4.84 -11.23 7.83
N LEU A 20 5.58 -11.10 8.94
CA LEU A 20 5.01 -10.93 10.28
C LEU A 20 4.30 -9.60 10.51
N ALA A 21 4.55 -8.61 9.65
CA ALA A 21 3.90 -7.31 9.69
C ALA A 21 2.60 -7.24 8.85
N ILE A 22 2.25 -8.31 8.12
CA ILE A 22 1.01 -8.36 7.33
C ILE A 22 -0.19 -8.08 8.24
N GLY A 23 -1.11 -7.22 7.77
CA GLY A 23 -2.29 -6.79 8.52
C GLY A 23 -2.03 -5.68 9.55
N ARG A 24 -0.77 -5.40 9.90
CA ARG A 24 -0.40 -4.38 10.89
C ARG A 24 -0.27 -2.99 10.26
N SER A 25 -0.49 -1.96 11.06
CA SER A 25 -0.37 -0.55 10.62
C SER A 25 1.08 -0.13 10.30
N ASP A 26 2.08 -0.81 10.87
CA ASP A 26 3.50 -0.54 10.66
C ASP A 26 4.10 -1.29 9.45
N PHE A 27 3.31 -2.12 8.74
CA PHE A 27 3.74 -2.85 7.56
C PHE A 27 4.53 -2.00 6.54
N PRO A 28 4.10 -0.77 6.18
CA PRO A 28 4.85 0.07 5.23
C PRO A 28 6.28 0.36 5.68
N ASN A 29 6.48 0.66 6.96
CA ASN A 29 7.80 0.95 7.52
C ASN A 29 8.67 -0.31 7.57
N VAL A 30 8.11 -1.43 8.02
CA VAL A 30 8.81 -2.72 8.06
C VAL A 30 9.21 -3.18 6.65
N LEU A 31 8.32 -2.99 5.67
CA LEU A 31 8.59 -3.32 4.27
C LEU A 31 9.77 -2.52 3.71
N ILE A 32 9.75 -1.18 3.82
CA ILE A 32 10.82 -0.35 3.27
C ILE A 32 12.15 -0.60 3.98
N ASP A 33 12.15 -0.82 5.28
CA ASP A 33 13.35 -1.15 6.03
C ASP A 33 13.94 -2.52 5.64
N THR A 34 13.08 -3.50 5.36
CA THR A 34 13.48 -4.80 4.83
C THR A 34 14.15 -4.64 3.46
N LEU A 35 13.53 -3.90 2.55
CA LEU A 35 14.04 -3.64 1.21
C LEU A 35 15.36 -2.86 1.22
N ARG A 36 15.52 -1.90 2.13
CA ARG A 36 16.78 -1.17 2.35
C ARG A 36 17.91 -2.09 2.77
N ARG A 37 17.66 -2.95 3.76
CA ARG A 37 18.68 -3.91 4.26
C ARG A 37 19.10 -4.90 3.19
N GLN A 38 18.17 -5.38 2.37
CA GLN A 38 18.42 -6.45 1.40
C GLN A 38 19.11 -5.96 0.13
N ALA A 39 18.66 -4.86 -0.43
CA ALA A 39 19.10 -4.40 -1.74
C ALA A 39 19.32 -2.88 -1.82
N ASP A 40 19.37 -2.20 -0.68
CA ASP A 40 19.53 -0.74 -0.61
C ASP A 40 18.50 0.00 -1.49
N VAL A 41 17.24 -0.46 -1.41
CA VAL A 41 16.12 0.20 -2.10
C VAL A 41 15.87 1.55 -1.45
N GLY A 42 15.87 2.63 -2.25
CA GLY A 42 15.68 3.99 -1.77
C GLY A 42 14.21 4.36 -1.58
N HIS A 43 13.35 3.79 -2.43
CA HIS A 43 11.92 4.10 -2.42
C HIS A 43 11.11 2.92 -2.97
N CYS A 44 9.90 2.75 -2.46
CA CYS A 44 8.97 1.70 -2.90
C CYS A 44 7.60 2.30 -3.14
N MET A 45 7.02 2.00 -4.31
CA MET A 45 5.62 2.29 -4.61
C MET A 45 4.87 1.00 -4.91
N VAL A 46 3.65 0.91 -4.39
CA VAL A 46 2.74 -0.20 -4.67
C VAL A 46 1.47 0.33 -5.30
N PHE A 47 1.09 -0.27 -6.40
CA PHE A 47 -0.16 0.04 -7.08
C PHE A 47 -1.08 -1.18 -7.11
N SER A 48 -2.37 -0.96 -7.01
CA SER A 48 -3.38 -1.92 -7.43
C SER A 48 -3.90 -1.53 -8.81
N LEU A 49 -3.97 -2.51 -9.71
CA LEU A 49 -4.52 -2.35 -11.06
C LEU A 49 -5.67 -3.34 -11.21
N SER A 50 -6.80 -2.89 -11.75
CA SER A 50 -7.93 -3.77 -12.06
C SER A 50 -8.00 -4.07 -13.55
N ARG A 51 -8.65 -5.18 -13.92
CA ARG A 51 -8.94 -5.49 -15.34
C ARG A 51 -9.80 -4.42 -16.01
N GLY A 52 -10.63 -3.72 -15.24
CA GLY A 52 -11.45 -2.60 -15.71
C GLY A 52 -10.70 -1.28 -15.93
N GLY A 53 -9.36 -1.26 -15.79
CA GLY A 53 -8.53 -0.11 -16.05
C GLY A 53 -8.35 0.86 -14.87
N ALA A 54 -8.94 0.58 -13.69
CA ALA A 54 -8.71 1.43 -12.52
C ALA A 54 -7.32 1.15 -11.91
N ALA A 55 -6.64 2.21 -11.51
CA ALA A 55 -5.35 2.16 -10.81
C ALA A 55 -5.40 2.99 -9.52
N HIS A 56 -4.84 2.46 -8.44
CA HIS A 56 -4.72 3.16 -7.17
C HIS A 56 -3.30 3.01 -6.61
N CYS A 57 -2.77 4.09 -6.03
CA CYS A 57 -1.53 4.02 -5.25
C CYS A 57 -1.89 3.55 -3.84
N LEU A 58 -1.36 2.40 -3.43
CA LEU A 58 -1.58 1.80 -2.12
C LEU A 58 -0.47 2.14 -1.13
N LEU A 59 0.75 2.34 -1.63
CA LEU A 59 1.94 2.68 -0.87
C LEU A 59 2.84 3.58 -1.71
N ASP A 60 3.36 4.63 -1.09
CA ASP A 60 4.39 5.51 -1.61
C ASP A 60 5.31 5.84 -0.42
N ALA A 61 6.44 5.13 -0.31
CA ALA A 61 7.29 5.18 0.88
C ALA A 61 8.78 5.17 0.52
N GLY A 62 9.55 6.03 1.18
CA GLY A 62 11.00 6.10 1.04
C GLY A 62 11.52 7.53 0.95
N ASN A 63 12.62 7.73 0.21
CA ASN A 63 13.43 8.94 0.26
C ASN A 63 13.33 9.82 -1.00
N ILE A 64 12.24 9.77 -1.75
CA ILE A 64 12.05 10.70 -2.87
C ILE A 64 11.57 12.05 -2.32
N PRO A 65 12.33 13.15 -2.50
CA PRO A 65 12.03 14.44 -1.86
C PRO A 65 10.73 15.10 -2.35
N ILE A 66 10.26 14.73 -3.55
CA ILE A 66 9.07 15.29 -4.23
C ILE A 66 7.91 14.28 -4.17
N GLY A 67 8.00 13.29 -3.27
CA GLY A 67 7.24 12.04 -3.34
C GLY A 67 5.74 12.11 -3.15
N GLY A 68 5.17 13.19 -2.63
CA GLY A 68 3.76 13.18 -2.27
C GLY A 68 2.77 12.94 -3.41
N ASP A 69 3.16 13.20 -4.66
CA ASP A 69 2.25 13.17 -5.81
C ASP A 69 2.61 12.16 -6.91
N LEU A 70 3.78 11.48 -6.82
CA LEU A 70 4.20 10.55 -7.89
C LEU A 70 3.28 9.34 -8.00
N GLY A 71 2.89 8.76 -6.87
CA GLY A 71 1.96 7.65 -6.83
C GLY A 71 0.59 8.03 -7.39
N ALA A 72 0.06 9.19 -7.01
CA ALA A 72 -1.20 9.71 -7.53
C ALA A 72 -1.10 10.06 -9.02
N ALA A 73 0.00 10.66 -9.46
CA ALA A 73 0.24 10.96 -10.87
C ALA A 73 0.27 9.68 -11.72
N TYR A 74 0.96 8.63 -11.25
CA TYR A 74 0.96 7.34 -11.94
C TYR A 74 -0.45 6.76 -12.05
N ALA A 75 -1.15 6.64 -10.94
CA ALA A 75 -2.48 6.07 -10.90
C ALA A 75 -3.51 6.86 -11.72
N GLY A 76 -3.38 8.19 -11.78
CA GLY A 76 -4.33 9.05 -12.50
C GLY A 76 -4.04 9.23 -13.99
N GLN A 77 -2.77 9.14 -14.43
CA GLN A 77 -2.40 9.58 -15.77
C GLN A 77 -1.48 8.64 -16.55
N PHE A 78 -0.64 7.83 -15.89
CA PHE A 78 0.45 7.13 -16.56
C PHE A 78 0.33 5.61 -16.60
N HIS A 79 -0.53 5.01 -15.78
CA HIS A 79 -0.68 3.56 -15.69
C HIS A 79 -1.12 2.91 -17.01
N GLU A 80 -1.93 3.62 -17.82
CA GLU A 80 -2.39 3.11 -19.13
C GLU A 80 -1.27 3.08 -20.17
N SER A 81 -0.28 3.96 -20.04
CA SER A 81 0.87 4.09 -20.93
C SER A 81 2.16 3.50 -20.37
N ASP A 82 2.08 2.73 -19.28
CA ASP A 82 3.27 2.04 -18.72
C ASP A 82 3.76 0.98 -19.72
N PRO A 83 5.05 1.02 -20.14
CA PRO A 83 5.63 0.02 -21.02
C PRO A 83 5.56 -1.42 -20.50
N ASN A 84 5.36 -1.60 -19.20
CA ASN A 84 5.18 -2.92 -18.60
C ASN A 84 3.72 -3.40 -18.62
N ARG A 85 2.79 -2.61 -19.15
CA ARG A 85 1.36 -2.93 -19.09
C ARG A 85 1.04 -4.31 -19.65
N ASP A 86 1.58 -4.63 -20.83
CA ASP A 86 1.33 -5.93 -21.46
C ASP A 86 1.86 -7.07 -20.58
N ALA A 87 3.10 -6.96 -20.10
CA ALA A 87 3.69 -7.96 -19.20
C ALA A 87 2.91 -8.07 -17.85
N LEU A 88 2.35 -6.96 -17.34
CA LEU A 88 1.52 -6.98 -16.14
C LEU A 88 0.23 -7.76 -16.37
N PHE A 89 -0.39 -7.68 -17.53
CA PHE A 89 -1.67 -8.30 -17.84
C PHE A 89 -1.56 -9.70 -18.47
N GLU A 90 -0.38 -10.09 -18.99
CA GLU A 90 -0.07 -11.46 -19.42
C GLU A 90 0.11 -12.44 -18.25
N GLY A 91 0.42 -11.94 -17.06
CA GLY A 91 0.67 -12.72 -15.85
C GLY A 91 -0.61 -13.26 -15.19
N GLU A 92 -1.43 -14.00 -15.89
CA GLU A 92 -2.61 -14.66 -15.34
C GLU A 92 -2.22 -15.94 -14.61
N GLY A 93 -2.37 -16.00 -13.29
CA GLY A 93 -2.19 -17.29 -12.63
C GLY A 93 -1.80 -17.29 -11.16
N GLY A 94 -1.80 -16.14 -10.46
CA GLY A 94 -1.51 -16.09 -9.03
C GLY A 94 -0.05 -16.29 -8.63
N ALA A 95 0.85 -16.57 -9.59
CA ALA A 95 2.28 -16.60 -9.35
C ALA A 95 2.86 -15.19 -9.50
N PRO A 96 3.77 -14.75 -8.59
CA PRO A 96 4.49 -13.50 -8.77
C PRO A 96 5.35 -13.51 -10.02
N ILE A 97 5.34 -12.42 -10.77
CA ILE A 97 6.19 -12.21 -11.94
C ILE A 97 7.18 -11.08 -11.69
N MET A 98 8.40 -11.24 -12.21
CA MET A 98 9.36 -10.14 -12.31
C MET A 98 9.16 -9.41 -13.64
N LEU A 99 9.13 -8.08 -13.58
CA LEU A 99 8.97 -7.27 -14.78
C LEU A 99 10.29 -7.12 -15.53
N PRO A 100 10.25 -6.87 -16.87
CA PRO A 100 11.44 -6.65 -17.68
C PRO A 100 12.37 -5.59 -17.10
N ALA A 101 13.65 -5.69 -17.44
CA ALA A 101 14.67 -4.75 -16.99
C ALA A 101 14.32 -3.31 -17.37
N PHE A 102 14.53 -2.42 -16.42
CA PHE A 102 14.27 -1.00 -16.57
C PHE A 102 15.13 -0.35 -17.67
N ALA A 103 14.46 0.29 -18.61
CA ALA A 103 15.10 1.11 -19.64
C ALA A 103 14.35 2.45 -19.79
N PRO A 104 14.92 3.60 -19.37
CA PRO A 104 14.24 4.90 -19.40
C PRO A 104 13.68 5.28 -20.79
N ARG A 105 14.32 4.81 -21.86
CA ARG A 105 13.91 5.08 -23.25
C ARG A 105 12.54 4.48 -23.62
N MET A 106 12.06 3.48 -22.87
CA MET A 106 10.75 2.87 -23.09
C MET A 106 9.60 3.78 -22.67
N TYR A 107 9.87 4.77 -21.84
CA TYR A 107 8.86 5.67 -21.26
C TYR A 107 8.75 6.95 -22.09
N GLY A 108 7.52 7.48 -22.23
CA GLY A 108 7.25 8.75 -22.90
C GLY A 108 7.98 9.93 -22.25
N ALA A 109 8.17 11.02 -22.99
CA ALA A 109 8.95 12.18 -22.55
C ALA A 109 8.41 12.80 -21.24
N ARG A 110 7.08 12.92 -21.11
CA ARG A 110 6.43 13.47 -19.90
C ARG A 110 6.65 12.57 -18.70
N TYR A 111 6.53 11.24 -18.87
CA TYR A 111 6.83 10.26 -17.81
C TYR A 111 8.29 10.39 -17.36
N ARG A 112 9.24 10.39 -18.30
CA ARG A 112 10.67 10.51 -17.99
C ARG A 112 11.00 11.77 -17.21
N LYS A 113 10.38 12.89 -17.57
CA LYS A 113 10.59 14.15 -16.85
C LYS A 113 10.15 14.01 -15.40
N ILE A 114 8.90 13.60 -15.14
CA ILE A 114 8.32 13.55 -13.81
C ILE A 114 8.98 12.46 -12.96
N PHE A 115 9.08 11.23 -13.49
CA PHE A 115 9.50 10.06 -12.70
C PHE A 115 10.99 9.82 -12.65
N PHE A 116 11.80 10.42 -13.55
CA PHE A 116 13.25 10.16 -13.55
C PHE A 116 14.08 11.43 -13.39
N GLN A 117 13.69 12.53 -14.05
CA GLN A 117 14.48 13.76 -13.98
C GLN A 117 14.16 14.57 -12.71
N ASP A 118 12.87 14.85 -12.48
CA ASP A 118 12.43 15.70 -11.38
C ASP A 118 12.47 14.96 -10.03
N SER A 119 12.19 13.64 -10.00
CA SER A 119 12.20 12.82 -8.79
C SER A 119 13.57 12.30 -8.38
N GLY A 120 14.53 12.31 -9.29
CA GLY A 120 15.85 11.75 -9.06
C GLY A 120 15.91 10.22 -9.07
N ILE A 121 14.89 9.52 -9.57
CA ILE A 121 14.93 8.06 -9.77
C ILE A 121 15.91 7.73 -10.89
N VAL A 122 16.88 6.86 -10.61
CA VAL A 122 17.94 6.46 -11.57
C VAL A 122 17.88 5.00 -11.98
N ASP A 123 17.21 4.16 -11.18
CA ASP A 123 17.01 2.75 -11.50
C ASP A 123 15.73 2.19 -10.88
N LYS A 124 15.20 1.14 -11.49
CA LYS A 124 13.94 0.50 -11.10
C LYS A 124 14.02 -1.00 -11.29
N CYS A 125 13.52 -1.76 -10.33
CA CYS A 125 13.06 -3.13 -10.48
C CYS A 125 11.58 -3.19 -10.13
N ALA A 126 10.87 -4.18 -10.62
CA ALA A 126 9.47 -4.33 -10.29
C ALA A 126 9.03 -5.80 -10.31
N ALA A 127 8.05 -6.10 -9.46
CA ALA A 127 7.36 -7.38 -9.44
C ALA A 127 5.85 -7.14 -9.42
N ALA A 128 5.11 -8.12 -9.89
CA ALA A 128 3.65 -8.07 -9.84
C ALA A 128 3.06 -9.44 -9.46
N ILE A 129 1.87 -9.41 -8.89
CA ILE A 129 1.09 -10.61 -8.59
C ILE A 129 -0.39 -10.33 -8.79
N TRP A 130 -1.08 -11.23 -9.45
CA TRP A 130 -2.53 -11.22 -9.55
C TRP A 130 -3.17 -12.01 -8.41
N THR A 131 -4.20 -11.43 -7.80
CA THR A 131 -5.05 -12.10 -6.82
C THR A 131 -6.50 -11.76 -7.16
N GLY A 132 -7.23 -12.74 -7.70
CA GLY A 132 -8.53 -12.48 -8.32
C GLY A 132 -8.40 -11.47 -9.46
N ASP A 133 -9.22 -10.41 -9.44
CA ASP A 133 -9.26 -9.37 -10.47
C ASP A 133 -8.32 -8.18 -10.19
N THR A 134 -7.46 -8.29 -9.18
CA THR A 134 -6.54 -7.21 -8.79
C THR A 134 -5.09 -7.63 -8.99
N CYS A 135 -4.34 -6.83 -9.74
CA CYS A 135 -2.89 -6.90 -9.84
C CYS A 135 -2.25 -5.98 -8.82
N PHE A 136 -1.37 -6.51 -7.99
CA PHE A 136 -0.51 -5.72 -7.11
C PHE A 136 0.85 -5.54 -7.79
N TYR A 137 1.14 -4.30 -8.19
CA TYR A 137 2.35 -3.91 -8.89
C TYR A 137 3.30 -3.21 -7.92
N VAL A 138 4.39 -3.88 -7.57
CA VAL A 138 5.37 -3.45 -6.56
C VAL A 138 6.62 -2.96 -7.28
N ASN A 139 6.96 -1.70 -7.06
CA ASN A 139 8.08 -1.02 -7.70
C ASN A 139 9.15 -0.67 -6.67
N PHE A 140 10.38 -1.03 -6.96
CA PHE A 140 11.57 -0.79 -6.15
C PHE A 140 12.47 0.20 -6.88
N TYR A 141 12.79 1.32 -6.25
CA TYR A 141 13.53 2.40 -6.87
C TYR A 141 14.84 2.70 -6.16
N ARG A 142 15.83 3.13 -6.96
CA ARG A 142 17.04 3.76 -6.48
C ARG A 142 17.05 5.21 -6.93
N ILE A 143 17.50 6.08 -6.04
CA ILE A 143 17.63 7.53 -6.28
C ILE A 143 19.07 7.91 -6.61
N ALA A 144 19.28 9.09 -7.14
CA ALA A 144 20.57 9.58 -7.61
C ALA A 144 21.70 9.44 -6.58
N ALA A 145 21.41 9.73 -5.30
CA ALA A 145 22.38 9.59 -4.20
C ALA A 145 22.90 8.15 -3.98
N GLN A 146 22.11 7.14 -4.40
CA GLN A 146 22.47 5.73 -4.26
C GLN A 146 23.09 5.13 -5.53
N GLY A 147 22.92 5.79 -6.69
CA GLY A 147 23.26 5.20 -7.98
C GLY A 147 22.36 4.02 -8.38
N ARG A 148 22.72 3.29 -9.41
CA ARG A 148 21.96 2.12 -9.89
C ARG A 148 22.16 0.90 -9.00
N PHE A 149 21.26 -0.06 -9.09
CA PHE A 149 21.44 -1.38 -8.47
C PHE A 149 22.69 -2.05 -9.05
N SER A 150 23.58 -2.52 -8.18
CA SER A 150 24.64 -3.44 -8.59
C SER A 150 24.05 -4.81 -8.98
N ALA A 151 24.82 -5.63 -9.70
CA ALA A 151 24.39 -6.97 -10.05
C ALA A 151 23.97 -7.80 -8.83
N ALA A 152 24.76 -7.75 -7.76
CA ALA A 152 24.46 -8.46 -6.52
C ALA A 152 23.22 -7.94 -5.77
N GLN A 153 22.95 -6.62 -5.84
CA GLN A 153 21.72 -6.06 -5.26
C GLN A 153 20.49 -6.46 -6.07
N ARG A 154 20.61 -6.46 -7.40
CA ARG A 154 19.54 -6.89 -8.30
C ARG A 154 19.20 -8.37 -8.08
N GLU A 155 20.21 -9.24 -8.04
CA GLU A 155 20.04 -10.67 -7.80
C GLU A 155 19.33 -10.93 -6.45
N ARG A 156 19.76 -10.23 -5.38
CA ARG A 156 19.08 -10.35 -4.07
C ARG A 156 17.63 -9.88 -4.14
N LEU A 157 17.38 -8.75 -4.81
CA LEU A 157 16.03 -8.20 -4.93
C LEU A 157 15.14 -9.15 -5.74
N GLU A 158 15.62 -9.70 -6.86
CA GLU A 158 14.90 -10.67 -7.67
C GLU A 158 14.57 -11.94 -6.87
N ALA A 159 15.49 -12.39 -6.01
CA ALA A 159 15.26 -13.57 -5.16
C ALA A 159 14.15 -13.36 -4.12
N ILE A 160 14.01 -12.14 -3.56
CA ILE A 160 13.01 -11.85 -2.52
C ILE A 160 11.71 -11.23 -3.06
N ALA A 161 11.73 -10.63 -4.23
CA ALA A 161 10.60 -9.89 -4.79
C ALA A 161 9.31 -10.70 -4.92
N PRO A 162 9.33 -12.01 -5.25
CA PRO A 162 8.12 -12.82 -5.24
C PRO A 162 7.46 -12.89 -3.86
N ALA A 163 8.24 -13.11 -2.80
CA ALA A 163 7.73 -13.15 -1.43
C ALA A 163 7.25 -11.78 -0.95
N ILE A 164 7.94 -10.71 -1.34
CA ILE A 164 7.52 -9.33 -1.07
C ILE A 164 6.21 -9.01 -1.78
N ALA A 165 6.06 -9.34 -3.07
CA ALA A 165 4.82 -9.12 -3.82
C ALA A 165 3.63 -9.87 -3.21
N ALA A 166 3.84 -11.13 -2.80
CA ALA A 166 2.82 -11.92 -2.10
C ALA A 166 2.43 -11.32 -0.74
N SER A 167 3.42 -10.84 0.05
CA SER A 167 3.17 -10.18 1.34
C SER A 167 2.40 -8.88 1.19
N VAL A 168 2.74 -8.08 0.17
CA VAL A 168 2.04 -6.84 -0.19
C VAL A 168 0.59 -7.15 -0.58
N ALA A 169 0.38 -8.10 -1.48
CA ALA A 169 -0.96 -8.49 -1.90
C ALA A 169 -1.81 -8.94 -0.71
N ARG A 170 -1.26 -9.79 0.15
CA ARG A 170 -1.97 -10.27 1.34
C ARG A 170 -2.33 -9.14 2.30
N HIS A 171 -1.38 -8.24 2.59
CA HIS A 171 -1.60 -7.10 3.48
C HIS A 171 -2.74 -6.21 3.00
N PHE A 172 -2.73 -5.81 1.72
CA PHE A 172 -3.75 -4.91 1.19
C PHE A 172 -5.09 -5.60 0.95
N GLN A 173 -5.12 -6.91 0.70
CA GLN A 173 -6.37 -7.68 0.66
C GLN A 173 -7.02 -7.78 2.04
N GLU A 174 -6.26 -8.08 3.08
CA GLU A 174 -6.79 -8.11 4.46
C GLU A 174 -7.34 -6.76 4.87
N LYS A 175 -6.62 -5.68 4.54
CA LYS A 175 -7.08 -4.33 4.78
C LYS A 175 -8.38 -4.02 4.03
N ALA A 176 -8.45 -4.32 2.74
CA ALA A 176 -9.66 -4.12 1.94
C ALA A 176 -10.86 -4.92 2.48
N THR A 177 -10.65 -6.17 2.87
CA THR A 177 -11.68 -7.02 3.47
C THR A 177 -12.15 -6.44 4.81
N SER A 178 -11.23 -5.97 5.65
CA SER A 178 -11.56 -5.33 6.92
C SER A 178 -12.35 -4.04 6.73
N ASP A 179 -11.95 -3.20 5.78
CA ASP A 179 -12.64 -1.95 5.44
C ASP A 179 -14.05 -2.22 4.89
N GLN A 180 -14.22 -3.22 4.03
CA GLN A 180 -15.51 -3.65 3.50
C GLN A 180 -16.42 -4.20 4.61
N SER A 181 -15.88 -5.04 5.50
CA SER A 181 -16.63 -5.59 6.63
C SER A 181 -17.09 -4.49 7.58
N LEU A 182 -16.22 -3.51 7.86
CA LEU A 182 -16.56 -2.37 8.69
C LEU A 182 -17.60 -1.48 7.99
N ALA A 183 -17.46 -1.21 6.69
CA ALA A 183 -18.45 -0.46 5.93
C ALA A 183 -19.83 -1.14 5.92
N ALA A 184 -19.85 -2.45 5.70
CA ALA A 184 -21.09 -3.25 5.76
C ALA A 184 -21.74 -3.19 7.14
N LEU A 185 -20.94 -3.26 8.21
CA LEU A 185 -21.43 -3.14 9.59
C LEU A 185 -22.12 -1.78 9.81
N PHE A 186 -21.50 -0.69 9.37
CA PHE A 186 -22.09 0.65 9.45
C PHE A 186 -23.36 0.80 8.62
N ALA A 187 -23.41 0.17 7.44
CA ALA A 187 -24.56 0.27 6.56
C ALA A 187 -25.78 -0.53 7.05
N THR A 188 -25.55 -1.66 7.73
CA THR A 188 -26.64 -2.63 7.98
C THR A 188 -26.98 -2.86 9.45
N ARG A 189 -26.08 -2.56 10.39
CA ARG A 189 -26.27 -2.94 11.80
C ARG A 189 -26.60 -1.75 12.71
N PRO A 190 -27.78 -1.73 13.36
CA PRO A 190 -28.05 -0.76 14.41
C PRO A 190 -27.07 -0.92 15.59
N PRO A 191 -26.69 0.18 16.28
CA PRO A 191 -27.14 1.57 16.05
C PRO A 191 -26.34 2.30 14.94
N LEU A 192 -25.29 1.69 14.36
CA LEU A 192 -24.40 2.33 13.39
C LEU A 192 -25.12 2.71 12.09
N SER A 193 -26.09 1.90 11.65
CA SER A 193 -26.89 2.18 10.44
C SER A 193 -27.84 3.38 10.57
N ALA A 194 -28.05 3.91 11.77
CA ALA A 194 -28.82 5.14 11.99
C ALA A 194 -28.02 6.41 11.67
N LEU A 195 -26.70 6.30 11.50
CA LEU A 195 -25.83 7.42 11.14
C LEU A 195 -25.99 7.80 9.66
N THR A 196 -25.86 9.10 9.35
CA THR A 196 -25.80 9.55 7.97
C THR A 196 -24.50 9.07 7.29
N PRO A 197 -24.43 8.99 5.96
CA PRO A 197 -23.21 8.55 5.25
C PRO A 197 -21.94 9.32 5.64
N ARG A 198 -22.06 10.63 5.90
CA ARG A 198 -20.93 11.46 6.34
C ARG A 198 -20.52 11.17 7.78
N GLU A 199 -21.46 10.97 8.67
CA GLU A 199 -21.19 10.56 10.05
C GLU A 199 -20.56 9.16 10.12
N GLN A 200 -21.04 8.21 9.31
CA GLN A 200 -20.44 6.88 9.16
C GLN A 200 -18.98 6.97 8.69
N GLU A 201 -18.71 7.79 7.68
CA GLU A 201 -17.36 7.96 7.12
C GLU A 201 -16.40 8.55 8.17
N VAL A 202 -16.84 9.58 8.91
CA VAL A 202 -16.04 10.14 10.02
C VAL A 202 -15.78 9.10 11.10
N CYS A 203 -16.79 8.34 11.52
CA CYS A 203 -16.63 7.29 12.53
C CYS A 203 -15.68 6.18 12.08
N ARG A 204 -15.77 5.72 10.82
CA ARG A 204 -14.85 4.71 10.28
C ARG A 204 -13.40 5.18 10.30
N ARG A 205 -13.15 6.44 9.95
CA ARG A 205 -11.79 7.01 10.02
C ARG A 205 -11.28 7.18 11.45
N ILE A 206 -12.14 7.53 12.39
CA ILE A 206 -11.81 7.53 13.83
C ILE A 206 -11.39 6.12 14.30
N LEU A 207 -12.14 5.09 13.91
CA LEU A 207 -11.80 3.69 14.19
C LEU A 207 -10.48 3.24 13.55
N ALA A 208 -10.16 3.78 12.39
CA ALA A 208 -8.87 3.56 11.72
C ALA A 208 -7.69 4.36 12.34
N GLY A 209 -7.95 5.14 13.40
CA GLY A 209 -6.92 5.86 14.15
C GLY A 209 -6.54 7.23 13.59
N PHE A 210 -7.31 7.77 12.63
CA PHE A 210 -7.03 9.11 12.09
C PHE A 210 -7.41 10.21 13.08
N SER A 211 -6.57 11.27 13.16
CA SER A 211 -6.91 12.50 13.87
C SER A 211 -8.00 13.28 13.13
N SER A 212 -8.68 14.20 13.84
CA SER A 212 -9.71 15.04 13.20
C SER A 212 -9.16 15.89 12.06
N GLU A 213 -7.91 16.33 12.16
CA GLU A 213 -7.19 17.08 11.13
C GLU A 213 -6.94 16.20 9.89
N ALA A 214 -6.44 14.99 10.09
CA ALA A 214 -6.21 14.01 9.01
C ALA A 214 -7.54 13.62 8.32
N ILE A 215 -8.61 13.49 9.09
CA ILE A 215 -9.96 13.21 8.56
C ILE A 215 -10.44 14.39 7.70
N SER A 216 -10.28 15.63 8.18
CA SER A 216 -10.71 16.83 7.45
C SER A 216 -10.00 16.96 6.12
N GLN A 217 -8.67 16.76 6.10
CA GLN A 217 -7.85 16.75 4.88
C GLN A 217 -8.27 15.66 3.91
N GLY A 218 -8.38 14.42 4.40
CA GLY A 218 -8.73 13.28 3.57
C GLY A 218 -10.17 13.29 3.02
N LEU A 219 -11.08 14.08 3.62
CA LEU A 219 -12.47 14.26 3.15
C LEU A 219 -12.67 15.55 2.36
N GLY A 220 -11.67 16.43 2.26
CA GLY A 220 -11.79 17.74 1.61
C GLY A 220 -12.80 18.67 2.30
N ILE A 221 -12.93 18.61 3.63
CA ILE A 221 -13.83 19.43 4.45
C ILE A 221 -13.07 20.18 5.54
N SER A 222 -13.71 21.19 6.15
CA SER A 222 -13.09 21.89 7.26
C SER A 222 -12.98 21.04 8.52
N LEU A 223 -11.99 21.35 9.38
CA LEU A 223 -11.89 20.71 10.71
C LEU A 223 -13.17 20.91 11.54
N HIS A 224 -13.77 22.11 11.47
CA HIS A 224 -15.04 22.42 12.13
C HIS A 224 -16.15 21.48 11.67
N SER A 225 -16.25 21.22 10.37
CA SER A 225 -17.24 20.28 9.80
C SER A 225 -16.99 18.85 10.31
N THR A 226 -15.73 18.41 10.35
CA THR A 226 -15.35 17.09 10.88
C THR A 226 -15.78 16.93 12.35
N LEU A 227 -15.48 17.92 13.20
CA LEU A 227 -15.88 17.91 14.60
C LEU A 227 -17.42 17.94 14.77
N THR A 228 -18.13 18.65 13.92
CA THR A 228 -19.59 18.67 13.90
C THR A 228 -20.18 17.30 13.54
N TYR A 229 -19.67 16.63 12.51
CA TYR A 229 -20.12 15.27 12.17
C TYR A 229 -19.80 14.28 13.27
N ARG A 230 -18.61 14.35 13.88
CA ARG A 230 -18.25 13.52 15.04
C ARG A 230 -19.22 13.73 16.19
N LYS A 231 -19.49 14.97 16.57
CA LYS A 231 -20.43 15.31 17.66
C LYS A 231 -21.81 14.73 17.39
N ARG A 232 -22.38 14.97 16.21
CA ARG A 232 -23.71 14.46 15.83
C ARG A 232 -23.78 12.93 15.83
N ALA A 233 -22.72 12.27 15.32
CA ALA A 233 -22.63 10.82 15.37
C ALA A 233 -22.64 10.30 16.81
N TYR A 234 -21.87 10.91 17.69
CA TYR A 234 -21.80 10.51 19.09
C TYR A 234 -23.12 10.73 19.82
N GLU A 235 -23.79 11.86 19.58
CA GLU A 235 -25.12 12.14 20.11
C GLU A 235 -26.15 11.09 19.65
N ARG A 236 -26.15 10.70 18.39
CA ARG A 236 -27.05 9.68 17.84
C ARG A 236 -26.77 8.28 18.39
N LEU A 237 -25.51 7.98 18.66
CA LEU A 237 -25.10 6.69 19.23
C LEU A 237 -25.24 6.66 20.77
N GLY A 238 -25.52 7.80 21.42
CA GLY A 238 -25.58 7.92 22.88
C GLY A 238 -24.24 7.70 23.56
N ILE A 239 -23.13 8.12 22.92
CA ILE A 239 -21.76 7.96 23.41
C ILE A 239 -21.05 9.31 23.56
N SER A 240 -19.97 9.33 24.32
CA SER A 240 -19.18 10.52 24.60
C SER A 240 -17.70 10.38 24.18
N SER A 241 -17.25 9.16 23.92
CA SER A 241 -15.84 8.86 23.69
C SER A 241 -15.59 7.93 22.49
N GLN A 242 -14.35 7.98 21.98
CA GLN A 242 -13.87 7.04 20.96
C GLN A 242 -13.88 5.60 21.48
N SER A 243 -13.55 5.39 22.75
CA SER A 243 -13.54 4.06 23.36
C SER A 243 -14.93 3.42 23.36
N GLU A 244 -15.99 4.23 23.57
CA GLU A 244 -17.37 3.74 23.50
C GLU A 244 -17.77 3.39 22.05
N LEU A 245 -17.30 4.15 21.06
CA LEU A 245 -17.48 3.79 19.65
C LEU A 245 -16.83 2.45 19.33
N PHE A 246 -15.59 2.23 19.81
CA PHE A 246 -14.91 0.92 19.69
C PHE A 246 -15.71 -0.20 20.37
N ALA A 247 -16.24 0.04 21.55
CA ALA A 247 -17.03 -0.96 22.28
C ALA A 247 -18.31 -1.37 21.53
N ILE A 248 -19.00 -0.42 20.88
CA ILE A 248 -20.15 -0.72 20.02
C ILE A 248 -19.73 -1.64 18.87
N VAL A 249 -18.69 -1.26 18.12
CA VAL A 249 -18.23 -2.03 16.97
C VAL A 249 -17.77 -3.41 17.38
N LEU A 250 -16.97 -3.53 18.43
CA LEU A 250 -16.49 -4.82 18.95
C LEU A 250 -17.67 -5.75 19.32
N ARG A 251 -18.67 -5.23 19.99
CA ARG A 251 -19.87 -6.00 20.36
C ARG A 251 -20.60 -6.52 19.11
N LEU A 252 -20.77 -5.67 18.10
CA LEU A 252 -21.45 -6.07 16.86
C LEU A 252 -20.66 -7.12 16.07
N LEU A 253 -19.32 -7.04 16.06
CA LEU A 253 -18.45 -8.04 15.44
C LEU A 253 -18.51 -9.39 16.16
N THR A 254 -18.53 -9.39 17.51
CA THR A 254 -18.58 -10.63 18.31
C THR A 254 -19.95 -11.29 18.25
N CYS A 255 -21.04 -10.52 18.16
CA CYS A 255 -22.39 -11.08 18.02
C CYS A 255 -22.68 -11.64 16.63
N SER A 256 -21.82 -11.39 15.64
CA SER A 256 -21.94 -11.94 14.27
C SER A 256 -21.26 -13.30 14.10
N LEU A 257 -20.57 -13.80 15.13
CA LEU A 257 -19.82 -15.07 15.13
C LEU A 257 -20.59 -16.22 15.81
N ASN A 258 -21.77 -15.96 16.33
CA ASN A 258 -22.71 -16.93 16.87
C ASN A 258 -23.97 -17.00 16.00
#